data_253c69cbbcf70daf31e8c23d7c3372f4
#
_entry.id   253c69cbbcf70daf31e8c23d7c3372f4
#
_cell.length_a   1.000
_cell.length_b   1.000
_cell.length_c   1.000
_cell.angle_alpha   90.00
_cell.angle_beta   90.00
_cell.angle_gamma   90.00
#
_symmetry.space_group_name_H-M   'P 1'
#
loop_
_entity.id
_entity.type
_entity.pdbx_description
1 polymer ?
#
loop_
_entity_poly.entity_id
_entity_poly.type
_entity_poly.pdbx_seq_one_letter_code
_entity_poly.pdbx_strand_id
1 'polypeptide(L)'
;MKTLSIDIETYSSVDLAKCGVYKYTEATDFDILLFGYSADGNPVQVVDLACGETIPPEVIAALTNDDVTKWAFNAQFERICLSRWLRDHGDFDNAYYSIPEDTVGNYLDPASWKCTMIWSAYMGLPLSLEGVGAVLGLEKQKLTEGKELIKYFCQPCAPTKANGGRTRNLPENAPDKWAAFKRYNIRDVEVEMSIQEKLAKFPVPEMVWEQYHIDQEINDRGVALDMELVHQAIAMDTRSRAELTAAMKKLTALDN
;
A
#
# COMPACT_ATOMS: atom_id res chain seq x y z
N MET A 1 -18.17 -15.89 -6.16
CA MET A 1 -17.08 -15.47 -5.25
C MET A 1 -17.69 -14.70 -4.09
N LYS A 2 -17.32 -15.00 -2.85
CA LYS A 2 -17.79 -14.30 -1.65
C LYS A 2 -16.67 -13.53 -0.97
N THR A 3 -15.46 -14.06 -1.03
CA THR A 3 -14.29 -13.48 -0.41
C THR A 3 -13.09 -13.49 -1.36
N LEU A 4 -12.23 -12.48 -1.23
CA LEU A 4 -11.01 -12.35 -2.00
C LEU A 4 -9.89 -11.87 -1.06
N SER A 5 -8.91 -12.71 -0.76
CA SER A 5 -7.69 -12.32 -0.04
C SER A 5 -6.64 -11.89 -1.04
N ILE A 6 -5.96 -10.75 -0.78
CA ILE A 6 -5.11 -10.06 -1.76
C ILE A 6 -3.82 -9.60 -1.10
N ASP A 7 -2.73 -9.67 -1.87
CA ASP A 7 -1.47 -8.96 -1.61
C ASP A 7 -0.86 -8.52 -2.94
N ILE A 8 -0.31 -7.31 -2.99
CA ILE A 8 0.26 -6.76 -4.23
C ILE A 8 1.69 -6.30 -4.02
N GLU A 9 2.49 -6.42 -5.09
CA GLU A 9 3.81 -5.83 -5.15
C GLU A 9 3.82 -4.72 -6.19
N THR A 10 4.33 -3.55 -5.82
CA THR A 10 4.21 -2.34 -6.63
C THR A 10 5.56 -1.68 -6.85
N TYR A 11 5.65 -0.85 -7.89
CA TYR A 11 6.77 0.04 -8.12
C TYR A 11 6.31 1.49 -8.17
N SER A 12 7.11 2.40 -7.64
CA SER A 12 6.99 3.84 -7.86
C SER A 12 8.34 4.51 -7.60
N SER A 13 8.63 5.60 -8.32
CA SER A 13 9.77 6.46 -8.00
C SER A 13 9.57 7.30 -6.75
N VAL A 14 8.34 7.41 -6.26
CA VAL A 14 7.98 8.13 -5.03
C VAL A 14 8.21 7.25 -3.81
N ASP A 15 8.82 7.80 -2.78
CA ASP A 15 9.09 7.10 -1.52
C ASP A 15 7.81 6.99 -0.67
N LEU A 16 7.24 5.78 -0.62
CA LEU A 16 6.02 5.47 0.14
C LEU A 16 6.09 5.89 1.61
N ALA A 17 7.23 5.67 2.26
CA ALA A 17 7.39 5.96 3.69
C ALA A 17 7.37 7.47 3.99
N LYS A 18 7.74 8.31 3.01
CA LYS A 18 7.74 9.77 3.17
C LYS A 18 6.43 10.43 2.80
N CYS A 19 5.70 9.88 1.83
CA CYS A 19 4.59 10.56 1.19
C CYS A 19 3.23 9.89 1.41
N GLY A 20 3.20 8.65 1.90
CA GLY A 20 1.97 7.85 2.04
C GLY A 20 1.45 7.32 0.71
N VAL A 21 0.46 6.43 0.77
CA VAL A 21 -0.03 5.67 -0.39
C VAL A 21 -0.66 6.55 -1.47
N TYR A 22 -1.41 7.58 -1.10
CA TYR A 22 -2.07 8.46 -2.04
C TYR A 22 -1.07 9.16 -2.98
N LYS A 23 -0.01 9.75 -2.41
CA LYS A 23 1.03 10.41 -3.20
C LYS A 23 1.91 9.41 -3.95
N TYR A 24 2.12 8.22 -3.38
CA TYR A 24 2.86 7.13 -4.00
C TYR A 24 2.20 6.68 -5.30
N THR A 25 0.88 6.53 -5.33
CA THR A 25 0.11 6.11 -6.51
C THR A 25 -0.07 7.20 -7.57
N GLU A 26 0.14 8.49 -7.25
CA GLU A 26 0.09 9.59 -8.21
C GLU A 26 1.34 9.67 -9.10
N ALA A 27 2.41 8.93 -8.80
CA ALA A 27 3.59 8.89 -9.64
C ALA A 27 3.23 8.42 -11.06
N THR A 28 3.84 9.04 -12.06
CA THR A 28 3.60 8.69 -13.48
C THR A 28 4.15 7.32 -13.85
N ASP A 29 5.05 6.78 -13.05
CA ASP A 29 5.69 5.48 -13.19
C ASP A 29 5.21 4.45 -12.16
N PHE A 30 4.12 4.77 -11.44
CA PHE A 30 3.46 3.81 -10.56
C PHE A 30 2.95 2.62 -11.36
N ASP A 31 3.18 1.42 -10.82
CA ASP A 31 2.80 0.17 -11.49
C ASP A 31 2.57 -0.94 -10.46
N ILE A 32 1.64 -1.85 -10.71
CA ILE A 32 1.50 -3.10 -9.94
C ILE A 32 2.29 -4.18 -10.68
N LEU A 33 3.26 -4.78 -9.99
CA LEU A 33 4.16 -5.78 -10.54
C LEU A 33 3.61 -7.20 -10.44
N LEU A 34 3.11 -7.54 -9.25
CA LEU A 34 2.53 -8.84 -8.91
C LEU A 34 1.19 -8.63 -8.22
N PHE A 35 0.23 -9.46 -8.55
CA PHE A 35 -1.07 -9.51 -7.91
C PHE A 35 -1.31 -10.94 -7.39
N GLY A 36 -1.09 -11.14 -6.09
CA GLY A 36 -1.38 -12.38 -5.38
C GLY A 36 -2.81 -12.39 -4.87
N TYR A 37 -3.53 -13.48 -5.06
CA TYR A 37 -4.91 -13.58 -4.58
C TYR A 37 -5.34 -15.01 -4.26
N SER A 38 -6.33 -15.12 -3.37
CA SER A 38 -7.10 -16.33 -3.11
C SER A 38 -8.59 -16.00 -3.14
N ALA A 39 -9.33 -16.71 -3.99
CA ALA A 39 -10.80 -16.61 -4.09
C ALA A 39 -11.45 -17.70 -3.22
N ASP A 40 -12.33 -17.29 -2.29
CA ASP A 40 -13.11 -18.21 -1.42
C ASP A 40 -12.24 -19.24 -0.67
N GLY A 41 -11.01 -18.86 -0.28
CA GLY A 41 -10.08 -19.74 0.43
C GLY A 41 -9.40 -20.82 -0.43
N ASN A 42 -9.50 -20.73 -1.75
CA ASN A 42 -8.80 -21.62 -2.67
C ASN A 42 -7.27 -21.39 -2.63
N PRO A 43 -6.46 -22.29 -3.20
CA PRO A 43 -5.02 -22.09 -3.29
C PRO A 43 -4.66 -20.73 -3.89
N VAL A 44 -3.66 -20.07 -3.28
CA VAL A 44 -3.19 -18.76 -3.73
C VAL A 44 -2.64 -18.83 -5.15
N GLN A 45 -3.03 -17.88 -5.96
CA GLN A 45 -2.52 -17.64 -7.31
C GLN A 45 -1.77 -16.30 -7.34
N VAL A 46 -0.83 -16.17 -8.26
CA VAL A 46 -0.14 -14.92 -8.55
C VAL A 46 -0.22 -14.61 -10.03
N VAL A 47 -0.58 -13.37 -10.33
CA VAL A 47 -0.59 -12.81 -11.69
C VAL A 47 0.64 -11.94 -11.86
N ASP A 48 1.47 -12.24 -12.84
CA ASP A 48 2.73 -11.54 -13.15
C ASP A 48 2.46 -10.40 -14.15
N LEU A 49 1.92 -9.29 -13.62
CA LEU A 49 1.55 -8.12 -14.43
C LEU A 49 2.78 -7.50 -15.11
N ALA A 50 3.93 -7.52 -14.43
CA ALA A 50 5.19 -6.99 -14.99
C ALA A 50 5.69 -7.79 -16.21
N CYS A 51 5.28 -9.06 -16.35
CA CYS A 51 5.57 -9.90 -17.51
C CYS A 51 4.40 -9.97 -18.50
N GLY A 52 3.34 -9.18 -18.34
CA GLY A 52 2.22 -9.06 -19.27
C GLY A 52 1.08 -10.07 -19.06
N GLU A 53 1.06 -10.76 -17.91
CA GLU A 53 -0.13 -11.53 -17.53
C GLU A 53 -1.28 -10.57 -17.18
N THR A 54 -2.51 -11.03 -17.23
CA THR A 54 -3.71 -10.24 -16.96
C THR A 54 -4.50 -10.81 -15.79
N ILE A 55 -5.06 -9.96 -14.95
CA ILE A 55 -5.96 -10.38 -13.88
C ILE A 55 -7.22 -11.02 -14.51
N PRO A 56 -7.64 -12.20 -14.07
CA PRO A 56 -8.84 -12.85 -14.61
C PRO A 56 -10.08 -11.95 -14.51
N PRO A 57 -10.95 -11.90 -15.56
CA PRO A 57 -12.13 -11.04 -15.56
C PRO A 57 -13.05 -11.22 -14.36
N GLU A 58 -13.19 -12.46 -13.86
CA GLU A 58 -13.99 -12.77 -12.67
C GLU A 58 -13.38 -12.19 -11.37
N VAL A 59 -12.06 -12.02 -11.31
CA VAL A 59 -11.36 -11.40 -10.19
C VAL A 59 -11.51 -9.87 -10.26
N ILE A 60 -11.39 -9.29 -11.46
CA ILE A 60 -11.71 -7.86 -11.68
C ILE A 60 -13.15 -7.56 -11.26
N ALA A 61 -14.12 -8.39 -11.70
CA ALA A 61 -15.51 -8.23 -11.30
C ALA A 61 -15.70 -8.34 -9.77
N ALA A 62 -14.92 -9.19 -9.09
CA ALA A 62 -14.97 -9.31 -7.64
C ALA A 62 -14.34 -8.10 -6.91
N LEU A 63 -13.27 -7.53 -7.45
CA LEU A 63 -12.65 -6.30 -6.91
C LEU A 63 -13.63 -5.13 -6.88
N THR A 64 -14.46 -5.01 -7.91
CA THR A 64 -15.43 -3.92 -8.12
C THR A 64 -16.84 -4.22 -7.60
N ASN A 65 -17.07 -5.39 -7.00
CA ASN A 65 -18.36 -5.79 -6.44
C ASN A 65 -18.35 -5.67 -4.91
N ASP A 66 -19.23 -4.81 -4.38
CA ASP A 66 -19.32 -4.56 -2.93
C ASP A 66 -19.90 -5.74 -2.14
N ASP A 67 -20.58 -6.69 -2.80
CA ASP A 67 -21.04 -7.95 -2.18
C ASP A 67 -19.90 -8.96 -1.94
N VAL A 68 -18.72 -8.72 -2.51
CA VAL A 68 -17.50 -9.53 -2.28
C VAL A 68 -16.63 -8.88 -1.24
N THR A 69 -16.39 -9.55 -0.12
CA THR A 69 -15.47 -9.05 0.91
C THR A 69 -14.02 -9.20 0.45
N LYS A 70 -13.29 -8.09 0.38
CA LYS A 70 -11.85 -8.05 0.10
C LYS A 70 -11.06 -8.02 1.39
N TRP A 71 -10.05 -8.85 1.52
CA TRP A 71 -9.15 -8.94 2.66
C TRP A 71 -7.71 -8.68 2.24
N ALA A 72 -6.99 -7.90 3.03
CA ALA A 72 -5.55 -7.73 2.89
C ALA A 72 -4.91 -7.37 4.24
N PHE A 73 -3.60 -7.56 4.36
CA PHE A 73 -2.85 -7.06 5.51
C PHE A 73 -2.35 -5.64 5.19
N ASN A 74 -2.99 -4.62 5.79
CA ASN A 74 -2.89 -3.20 5.44
C ASN A 74 -3.74 -2.81 4.20
N ALA A 75 -4.99 -3.27 4.19
CA ALA A 75 -5.91 -3.22 3.05
C ALA A 75 -6.11 -1.81 2.42
N GLN A 76 -5.80 -0.72 3.12
CA GLN A 76 -5.76 0.62 2.53
C GLN A 76 -4.76 0.68 1.37
N PHE A 77 -3.60 0.06 1.52
CA PHE A 77 -2.57 0.08 0.49
C PHE A 77 -3.06 -0.61 -0.79
N GLU A 78 -3.58 -1.84 -0.66
CA GLU A 78 -4.10 -2.61 -1.79
C GLU A 78 -5.26 -1.88 -2.46
N ARG A 79 -6.22 -1.36 -1.68
CA ARG A 79 -7.38 -0.65 -2.19
C ARG A 79 -7.01 0.59 -3.01
N ILE A 80 -6.14 1.44 -2.50
CA ILE A 80 -5.72 2.67 -3.19
C ILE A 80 -4.89 2.34 -4.44
N CYS A 81 -3.94 1.40 -4.34
CA CYS A 81 -3.13 0.98 -5.49
C CYS A 81 -3.99 0.37 -6.60
N LEU A 82 -4.92 -0.52 -6.25
CA LEU A 82 -5.83 -1.15 -7.20
C LEU A 82 -6.81 -0.14 -7.81
N SER A 83 -7.28 0.84 -7.03
CA SER A 83 -8.11 1.93 -7.56
C SER A 83 -7.38 2.71 -8.66
N ARG A 84 -6.10 3.03 -8.45
CA ARG A 84 -5.28 3.70 -9.46
C ARG A 84 -5.05 2.81 -10.68
N TRP A 85 -4.69 1.55 -10.46
CA TRP A 85 -4.40 0.61 -11.53
C TRP A 85 -5.65 0.37 -12.42
N LEU A 86 -6.83 0.18 -11.82
CA LEU A 86 -8.08 0.01 -12.55
C LEU A 86 -8.43 1.23 -13.42
N ARG A 87 -8.21 2.46 -12.93
CA ARG A 87 -8.41 3.68 -13.73
C ARG A 87 -7.51 3.74 -14.96
N ASP A 88 -6.27 3.29 -14.80
CA ASP A 88 -5.29 3.34 -15.90
C ASP A 88 -5.48 2.24 -16.94
N HIS A 89 -6.13 1.11 -16.57
CA HIS A 89 -6.22 -0.10 -17.41
C HIS A 89 -7.64 -0.45 -17.86
N GLY A 90 -8.65 0.33 -17.52
CA GLY A 90 -10.03 0.03 -17.90
C GLY A 90 -11.01 1.17 -17.65
N ASP A 91 -12.23 1.00 -18.15
CA ASP A 91 -13.38 1.89 -17.92
C ASP A 91 -14.20 1.30 -16.76
N PHE A 92 -13.78 1.62 -15.54
CA PHE A 92 -14.41 1.13 -14.31
C PHE A 92 -15.07 2.25 -13.50
N ASP A 93 -15.45 3.36 -14.15
CA ASP A 93 -16.01 4.57 -13.49
C ASP A 93 -17.19 4.25 -12.57
N ASN A 94 -17.98 3.24 -12.90
CA ASN A 94 -19.12 2.81 -12.09
C ASN A 94 -18.76 1.98 -10.84
N ALA A 95 -17.48 1.59 -10.69
CA ALA A 95 -17.01 0.80 -9.57
C ALA A 95 -16.52 1.65 -8.40
N TYR A 96 -16.44 2.97 -8.60
CA TYR A 96 -15.93 3.89 -7.59
C TYR A 96 -17.09 4.58 -6.89
N TYR A 97 -17.02 4.69 -5.56
CA TYR A 97 -17.98 5.48 -4.84
C TYR A 97 -17.75 6.98 -5.07
N SER A 98 -18.84 7.73 -5.11
CA SER A 98 -18.81 9.18 -5.36
C SER A 98 -18.24 9.89 -4.15
N ILE A 99 -17.03 10.42 -4.28
CA ILE A 99 -16.50 11.41 -3.35
C ILE A 99 -17.09 12.78 -3.73
N PRO A 100 -17.47 13.66 -2.77
CA PRO A 100 -17.99 14.99 -3.06
C PRO A 100 -17.10 15.75 -4.05
N GLU A 101 -17.73 16.60 -4.89
CA GLU A 101 -17.21 17.21 -6.12
C GLU A 101 -15.83 17.88 -6.06
N ASP A 102 -15.29 18.15 -4.87
CA ASP A 102 -14.02 18.85 -4.68
C ASP A 102 -12.80 17.93 -4.41
N THR A 103 -12.96 16.62 -4.51
CA THR A 103 -11.89 15.67 -4.19
C THR A 103 -11.27 15.03 -5.43
N VAL A 104 -9.94 15.07 -5.46
CA VAL A 104 -9.13 14.48 -6.53
C VAL A 104 -8.99 12.98 -6.27
N GLY A 105 -9.88 12.17 -6.80
CA GLY A 105 -9.65 10.74 -6.82
C GLY A 105 -10.91 9.91 -6.64
N ASN A 106 -11.10 8.98 -7.54
CA ASN A 106 -12.08 7.92 -7.43
C ASN A 106 -11.38 6.68 -6.88
N TYR A 107 -11.88 6.17 -5.76
CA TYR A 107 -11.34 4.98 -5.09
C TYR A 107 -12.43 3.91 -4.99
N LEU A 108 -12.01 2.65 -4.93
CA LEU A 108 -12.91 1.53 -4.62
C LEU A 108 -13.56 1.76 -3.25
N ASP A 109 -14.85 1.47 -3.13
CA ASP A 109 -15.61 1.65 -1.88
C ASP A 109 -14.94 0.87 -0.72
N PRO A 110 -14.56 1.54 0.37
CA PRO A 110 -13.94 0.88 1.51
C PRO A 110 -14.85 -0.11 2.24
N ALA A 111 -16.19 0.02 2.12
CA ALA A 111 -17.17 -0.76 2.90
C ALA A 111 -17.03 -2.28 2.71
N SER A 112 -16.58 -2.71 1.53
CA SER A 112 -16.36 -4.13 1.22
C SER A 112 -14.94 -4.62 1.54
N TRP A 113 -14.08 -3.76 2.09
CA TRP A 113 -12.71 -4.09 2.45
C TRP A 113 -12.54 -4.32 3.95
N LYS A 114 -11.85 -5.39 4.30
CA LYS A 114 -11.45 -5.70 5.66
C LYS A 114 -9.95 -5.84 5.77
N CYS A 115 -9.39 -5.36 6.88
CA CYS A 115 -7.95 -5.28 7.09
C CYS A 115 -7.53 -6.20 8.23
N THR A 116 -6.74 -7.22 7.93
CA THR A 116 -6.25 -8.17 8.93
C THR A 116 -5.26 -7.51 9.90
N MET A 117 -4.58 -6.42 9.51
CA MET A 117 -3.77 -5.61 10.41
C MET A 117 -4.64 -4.90 11.47
N ILE A 118 -5.80 -4.35 11.07
CA ILE A 118 -6.77 -3.75 12.01
C ILE A 118 -7.34 -4.81 12.96
N TRP A 119 -7.67 -5.99 12.44
CA TRP A 119 -8.08 -7.12 13.28
C TRP A 119 -7.00 -7.49 14.30
N SER A 120 -5.75 -7.57 13.83
CA SER A 120 -4.60 -7.84 14.69
C SER A 120 -4.42 -6.76 15.77
N ALA A 121 -4.54 -5.47 15.40
CA ALA A 121 -4.50 -4.34 16.33
C ALA A 121 -5.59 -4.43 17.41
N TYR A 122 -6.81 -4.73 16.99
CA TYR A 122 -7.95 -4.93 17.92
C TYR A 122 -7.67 -6.03 18.95
N MET A 123 -6.95 -7.08 18.54
CA MET A 123 -6.53 -8.18 19.41
C MET A 123 -5.26 -7.88 20.23
N GLY A 124 -4.68 -6.68 20.13
CA GLY A 124 -3.44 -6.32 20.81
C GLY A 124 -2.19 -7.01 20.24
N LEU A 125 -2.25 -7.48 18.99
CA LEU A 125 -1.14 -8.12 18.29
C LEU A 125 -0.26 -7.06 17.57
N PRO A 126 0.97 -7.42 17.13
CA PRO A 126 1.83 -6.53 16.33
C PRO A 126 1.15 -6.04 15.04
N LEU A 127 1.62 -4.87 14.53
CA LEU A 127 1.13 -4.27 13.27
C LEU A 127 1.96 -4.68 12.05
N SER A 128 2.63 -5.82 12.08
CA SER A 128 3.36 -6.36 10.94
C SER A 128 2.99 -7.82 10.71
N LEU A 129 2.85 -8.21 9.45
CA LEU A 129 2.51 -9.57 9.04
C LEU A 129 3.44 -10.60 9.68
N GLU A 130 4.76 -10.33 9.65
CA GLU A 130 5.81 -11.15 10.28
C GLU A 130 5.60 -11.26 11.80
N GLY A 131 5.34 -10.13 12.47
CA GLY A 131 5.15 -10.09 13.93
C GLY A 131 3.91 -10.84 14.37
N VAL A 132 2.79 -10.65 13.67
CA VAL A 132 1.53 -11.40 13.97
C VAL A 132 1.74 -12.89 13.77
N GLY A 133 2.35 -13.28 12.63
CA GLY A 133 2.65 -14.69 12.35
C GLY A 133 3.51 -15.35 13.43
N ALA A 134 4.53 -14.64 13.92
CA ALA A 134 5.39 -15.12 15.00
C ALA A 134 4.63 -15.29 16.33
N VAL A 135 3.83 -14.30 16.74
CA VAL A 135 3.04 -14.36 17.98
C VAL A 135 1.99 -15.48 17.94
N LEU A 136 1.33 -15.66 16.78
CA LEU A 136 0.31 -16.71 16.61
C LEU A 136 0.92 -18.10 16.37
N GLY A 137 2.22 -18.23 16.28
CA GLY A 137 2.92 -19.51 16.04
C GLY A 137 2.50 -20.16 14.73
N LEU A 138 2.42 -19.38 13.65
CA LEU A 138 2.03 -19.90 12.35
C LEU A 138 3.14 -20.77 11.75
N GLU A 139 2.76 -21.91 11.16
CA GLU A 139 3.70 -22.78 10.45
C GLU A 139 4.25 -22.07 9.19
N LYS A 140 3.37 -21.36 8.47
CA LYS A 140 3.75 -20.48 7.36
C LYS A 140 4.11 -19.12 7.94
N GLN A 141 5.37 -18.73 7.81
CA GLN A 141 5.85 -17.41 8.21
C GLN A 141 6.32 -16.63 6.99
N LYS A 142 6.32 -15.30 7.12
CA LYS A 142 6.84 -14.41 6.10
C LYS A 142 8.28 -14.76 5.74
N LEU A 143 8.63 -14.74 4.45
CA LEU A 143 9.98 -15.01 3.98
C LEU A 143 10.93 -13.84 4.30
N THR A 144 12.05 -14.12 4.93
CA THR A 144 13.01 -13.09 5.38
C THR A 144 13.69 -12.34 4.24
N GLU A 145 13.79 -12.96 3.05
CA GLU A 145 14.37 -12.37 1.82
C GLU A 145 13.51 -11.24 1.23
N GLY A 146 12.26 -11.10 1.66
CA GLY A 146 11.29 -10.16 1.07
C GLY A 146 11.76 -8.71 1.06
N LYS A 147 12.43 -8.24 2.13
CA LYS A 147 12.94 -6.86 2.21
C LYS A 147 13.95 -6.53 1.11
N GLU A 148 14.81 -7.49 0.76
CA GLU A 148 15.79 -7.30 -0.32
C GLU A 148 15.14 -7.35 -1.70
N LEU A 149 14.12 -8.20 -1.88
CA LEU A 149 13.36 -8.30 -3.12
C LEU A 149 12.53 -7.04 -3.37
N ILE A 150 11.81 -6.55 -2.35
CA ILE A 150 11.09 -5.28 -2.40
C ILE A 150 12.04 -4.13 -2.76
N LYS A 151 13.18 -4.01 -2.07
CA LYS A 151 14.17 -2.97 -2.38
C LYS A 151 14.69 -3.08 -3.81
N TYR A 152 14.82 -4.30 -4.34
CA TYR A 152 15.35 -4.53 -5.67
C TYR A 152 14.35 -4.19 -6.77
N PHE A 153 13.08 -4.61 -6.65
CA PHE A 153 12.08 -4.48 -7.71
C PHE A 153 11.12 -3.30 -7.53
N CYS A 154 10.80 -2.92 -6.28
CA CYS A 154 9.77 -1.92 -5.97
C CYS A 154 10.31 -0.50 -5.81
N GLN A 155 11.64 -0.31 -5.84
CA GLN A 155 12.26 0.99 -5.63
C GLN A 155 13.22 1.34 -6.77
N PRO A 156 13.42 2.64 -7.06
CA PRO A 156 14.44 3.08 -8.00
C PRO A 156 15.84 2.59 -7.60
N CYS A 157 16.64 2.25 -8.58
CA CYS A 157 18.06 1.95 -8.38
C CYS A 157 18.95 3.05 -8.95
N ALA A 158 20.12 3.25 -8.34
CA ALA A 158 21.11 4.21 -8.87
C ALA A 158 21.67 3.71 -10.21
N PRO A 159 21.74 4.58 -11.24
CA PRO A 159 22.37 4.23 -12.51
C PRO A 159 23.88 4.05 -12.33
N THR A 160 24.40 2.90 -12.76
CA THR A 160 25.81 2.55 -12.68
C THR A 160 26.27 1.93 -14.01
N LYS A 161 27.58 1.89 -14.25
CA LYS A 161 28.11 1.16 -15.42
C LYS A 161 27.80 -0.35 -15.36
N ALA A 162 27.77 -0.91 -14.15
CA ALA A 162 27.50 -2.35 -13.94
C ALA A 162 26.04 -2.73 -14.26
N ASN A 163 25.10 -1.83 -14.05
CA ASN A 163 23.69 -2.09 -14.37
C ASN A 163 23.24 -1.49 -15.71
N GLY A 164 24.17 -1.02 -16.55
CA GLY A 164 23.86 -0.44 -17.85
C GLY A 164 23.19 0.93 -17.79
N GLY A 165 23.30 1.64 -16.65
CA GLY A 165 22.71 2.98 -16.47
C GLY A 165 21.21 2.97 -16.14
N ARG A 166 20.61 1.81 -15.84
CA ARG A 166 19.17 1.74 -15.54
C ARG A 166 18.84 2.33 -14.17
N THR A 167 17.63 2.85 -14.04
CA THR A 167 17.07 3.43 -12.81
C THR A 167 15.99 2.55 -12.17
N ARG A 168 15.55 1.49 -12.88
CA ARG A 168 14.57 0.49 -12.42
C ARG A 168 15.08 -0.90 -12.74
N ASN A 169 14.87 -1.86 -11.85
CA ASN A 169 15.13 -3.27 -12.10
C ASN A 169 13.84 -3.95 -12.58
N LEU A 170 13.95 -4.70 -13.66
CA LEU A 170 12.86 -5.45 -14.30
C LEU A 170 13.05 -6.95 -14.08
N PRO A 171 12.02 -7.79 -14.30
CA PRO A 171 12.09 -9.24 -14.11
C PRO A 171 13.28 -9.90 -14.82
N GLU A 172 13.55 -9.51 -16.06
CA GLU A 172 14.63 -10.03 -16.89
C GLU A 172 16.03 -9.68 -16.36
N ASN A 173 16.17 -8.69 -15.50
CA ASN A 173 17.47 -8.31 -14.93
C ASN A 173 17.94 -9.27 -13.83
N ALA A 174 17.02 -10.03 -13.22
CA ALA A 174 17.32 -11.02 -12.20
C ALA A 174 16.21 -12.09 -12.13
N PRO A 175 16.11 -13.03 -13.10
CA PRO A 175 15.01 -13.99 -13.18
C PRO A 175 14.86 -14.86 -11.93
N ASP A 176 15.97 -15.28 -11.30
CA ASP A 176 15.91 -16.08 -10.08
C ASP A 176 15.33 -15.29 -8.88
N LYS A 177 15.71 -14.01 -8.77
CA LYS A 177 15.12 -13.13 -7.76
C LYS A 177 13.65 -12.87 -8.05
N TRP A 178 13.25 -12.74 -9.33
CA TRP A 178 11.86 -12.58 -9.72
C TRP A 178 11.03 -13.80 -9.37
N ALA A 179 11.53 -15.00 -9.62
CA ALA A 179 10.88 -16.23 -9.20
C ALA A 179 10.75 -16.33 -7.67
N ALA A 180 11.73 -15.86 -6.91
CA ALA A 180 11.66 -15.77 -5.46
C ALA A 180 10.62 -14.73 -5.02
N PHE A 181 10.50 -13.59 -5.74
CA PHE A 181 9.55 -12.53 -5.44
C PHE A 181 8.09 -12.98 -5.66
N LYS A 182 7.80 -13.76 -6.70
CA LYS A 182 6.49 -14.40 -6.88
C LYS A 182 6.14 -15.34 -5.72
N ARG A 183 7.10 -16.16 -5.26
CA ARG A 183 6.87 -17.02 -4.08
C ARG A 183 6.66 -16.22 -2.80
N TYR A 184 7.35 -15.08 -2.68
CA TYR A 184 7.18 -14.16 -1.56
C TYR A 184 5.74 -13.60 -1.53
N ASN A 185 5.22 -13.06 -2.62
CA ASN A 185 3.86 -12.55 -2.74
C ASN A 185 2.80 -13.63 -2.44
N ILE A 186 2.95 -14.85 -2.98
CA ILE A 186 2.08 -16.00 -2.63
C ILE A 186 2.11 -16.25 -1.11
N ARG A 187 3.31 -16.21 -0.52
CA ARG A 187 3.47 -16.48 0.91
C ARG A 187 2.80 -15.41 1.78
N ASP A 188 2.83 -14.15 1.39
CA ASP A 188 2.21 -13.07 2.15
C ASP A 188 0.68 -13.24 2.17
N VAL A 189 0.03 -13.62 1.06
CA VAL A 189 -1.41 -14.00 1.04
C VAL A 189 -1.68 -15.22 1.92
N GLU A 190 -0.86 -16.29 1.84
CA GLU A 190 -1.04 -17.49 2.66
C GLU A 190 -0.93 -17.20 4.16
N VAL A 191 0.01 -16.33 4.56
CA VAL A 191 0.18 -15.92 5.96
C VAL A 191 -1.01 -15.09 6.42
N GLU A 192 -1.47 -14.14 5.61
CA GLU A 192 -2.64 -13.31 5.89
C GLU A 192 -3.89 -14.19 6.11
N MET A 193 -4.17 -15.16 5.22
CA MET A 193 -5.28 -16.10 5.35
C MET A 193 -5.16 -16.97 6.62
N SER A 194 -3.95 -17.39 6.97
CA SER A 194 -3.70 -18.17 8.19
C SER A 194 -3.97 -17.34 9.46
N ILE A 195 -3.71 -16.02 9.41
CA ILE A 195 -4.08 -15.10 10.50
C ILE A 195 -5.61 -14.99 10.60
N GLN A 196 -6.32 -14.80 9.48
CA GLN A 196 -7.78 -14.78 9.47
C GLN A 196 -8.36 -16.05 10.13
N GLU A 197 -7.86 -17.22 9.75
CA GLU A 197 -8.30 -18.51 10.30
C GLU A 197 -8.11 -18.57 11.84
N LYS A 198 -6.93 -18.15 12.34
CA LYS A 198 -6.63 -18.13 13.77
C LYS A 198 -7.51 -17.15 14.52
N LEU A 199 -7.76 -15.96 13.95
CA LEU A 199 -8.55 -14.92 14.57
C LEU A 199 -10.06 -15.11 14.41
N ALA A 200 -10.54 -16.02 13.55
CA ALA A 200 -11.96 -16.25 13.28
C ALA A 200 -12.81 -16.51 14.53
N LYS A 201 -12.21 -17.04 15.60
CA LYS A 201 -12.87 -17.25 16.88
C LYS A 201 -13.09 -15.97 17.71
N PHE A 202 -12.46 -14.89 17.30
CA PHE A 202 -12.47 -13.59 17.98
C PHE A 202 -12.82 -12.49 16.95
N PRO A 203 -14.06 -12.46 16.45
CA PRO A 203 -14.45 -11.52 15.42
C PRO A 203 -14.39 -10.08 15.93
N VAL A 204 -13.99 -9.17 15.07
CA VAL A 204 -14.06 -7.74 15.33
C VAL A 204 -15.53 -7.31 15.30
N PRO A 205 -16.03 -6.55 16.31
CA PRO A 205 -17.38 -5.99 16.29
C PRO A 205 -17.63 -5.10 15.07
N GLU A 206 -18.86 -5.11 14.55
CA GLU A 206 -19.22 -4.34 13.36
C GLU A 206 -18.93 -2.84 13.51
N MET A 207 -19.20 -2.27 14.67
CA MET A 207 -18.87 -0.86 14.98
C MET A 207 -17.38 -0.51 14.71
N VAL A 208 -16.46 -1.45 14.91
CA VAL A 208 -15.02 -1.20 14.65
C VAL A 208 -14.75 -1.19 13.15
N TRP A 209 -15.45 -2.05 12.39
CA TRP A 209 -15.38 -2.00 10.91
C TRP A 209 -15.99 -0.72 10.36
N GLU A 210 -17.13 -0.28 10.88
CA GLU A 210 -17.74 1.01 10.52
C GLU A 210 -16.77 2.17 10.76
N GLN A 211 -16.10 2.20 11.92
CA GLN A 211 -15.08 3.22 12.21
C GLN A 211 -13.88 3.14 11.26
N TYR A 212 -13.42 1.94 10.93
CA TYR A 212 -12.35 1.75 9.93
C TYR A 212 -12.77 2.26 8.55
N HIS A 213 -13.99 1.98 8.11
CA HIS A 213 -14.48 2.45 6.80
C HIS A 213 -14.61 3.97 6.76
N ILE A 214 -15.15 4.59 7.82
CA ILE A 214 -15.23 6.06 7.95
C ILE A 214 -13.82 6.69 7.93
N ASP A 215 -12.84 6.08 8.61
CA ASP A 215 -11.46 6.54 8.55
C ASP A 215 -10.89 6.49 7.12
N GLN A 216 -11.19 5.42 6.37
CA GLN A 216 -10.80 5.32 4.96
C GLN A 216 -11.44 6.41 4.10
N GLU A 217 -12.74 6.69 4.27
CA GLU A 217 -13.43 7.76 3.55
C GLU A 217 -12.87 9.14 3.88
N ILE A 218 -12.54 9.41 5.16
CA ILE A 218 -11.90 10.66 5.57
C ILE A 218 -10.54 10.83 4.89
N ASN A 219 -9.74 9.76 4.84
CA ASN A 219 -8.43 9.77 4.20
C ASN A 219 -8.54 9.94 2.67
N ASP A 220 -9.50 9.28 2.02
CA ASP A 220 -9.76 9.40 0.58
C ASP A 220 -10.15 10.83 0.20
N ARG A 221 -11.00 11.46 0.99
CA ARG A 221 -11.44 12.84 0.80
C ARG A 221 -10.33 13.84 1.11
N GLY A 222 -9.45 13.52 2.07
CA GLY A 222 -8.43 14.43 2.57
C GLY A 222 -9.01 15.59 3.40
N VAL A 223 -8.14 16.53 3.74
CA VAL A 223 -8.48 17.75 4.50
C VAL A 223 -8.02 18.97 3.73
N ALA A 224 -8.94 19.91 3.51
CA ALA A 224 -8.61 21.18 2.87
C ALA A 224 -7.68 22.01 3.76
N LEU A 225 -6.60 22.52 3.16
CA LEU A 225 -5.65 23.38 3.83
C LEU A 225 -5.74 24.82 3.29
N ASP A 226 -5.69 25.79 4.20
CA ASP A 226 -5.50 27.19 3.83
C ASP A 226 -4.03 27.38 3.41
N MET A 227 -3.79 27.31 2.11
CA MET A 227 -2.44 27.41 1.55
C MET A 227 -1.85 28.80 1.71
N GLU A 228 -2.65 29.86 1.81
CA GLU A 228 -2.15 31.20 2.09
C GLU A 228 -1.59 31.28 3.50
N LEU A 229 -2.33 30.77 4.48
CA LEU A 229 -1.86 30.67 5.87
C LEU A 229 -0.57 29.83 5.95
N VAL A 230 -0.50 28.70 5.26
CA VAL A 230 0.70 27.85 5.22
C VAL A 230 1.90 28.62 4.67
N HIS A 231 1.76 29.30 3.54
CA HIS A 231 2.86 30.10 2.94
C HIS A 231 3.31 31.24 3.86
N GLN A 232 2.37 31.94 4.50
CA GLN A 232 2.70 33.00 5.46
C GLN A 232 3.45 32.45 6.68
N ALA A 233 3.01 31.30 7.22
CA ALA A 233 3.69 30.65 8.34
C ALA A 233 5.12 30.24 7.98
N ILE A 234 5.35 29.67 6.79
CA ILE A 234 6.70 29.31 6.31
C ILE A 234 7.58 30.55 6.16
N ALA A 235 7.04 31.65 5.59
CA ALA A 235 7.77 32.90 5.42
C ALA A 235 8.15 33.52 6.78
N MET A 236 7.24 33.48 7.76
CA MET A 236 7.51 33.94 9.14
C MET A 236 8.59 33.10 9.81
N ASP A 237 8.50 31.76 9.73
CA ASP A 237 9.50 30.86 10.32
C ASP A 237 10.88 31.10 9.71
N THR A 238 10.97 31.21 8.38
CA THR A 238 12.22 31.46 7.66
C THR A 238 12.87 32.76 8.13
N ARG A 239 12.10 33.85 8.24
CA ARG A 239 12.60 35.14 8.73
C ARG A 239 13.03 35.08 10.18
N SER A 240 12.20 34.52 11.07
CA SER A 240 12.49 34.35 12.47
C SER A 240 13.76 33.53 12.72
N ARG A 241 13.93 32.44 11.99
CA ARG A 241 15.15 31.60 12.05
C ARG A 241 16.40 32.41 11.66
N ALA A 242 16.32 33.20 10.59
CA ALA A 242 17.43 34.01 10.13
C ALA A 242 17.82 35.08 11.20
N GLU A 243 16.83 35.77 11.77
CA GLU A 243 17.04 36.78 12.82
C GLU A 243 17.63 36.16 14.08
N LEU A 244 17.07 35.06 14.57
CA LEU A 244 17.57 34.35 15.76
C LEU A 244 18.98 33.79 15.56
N THR A 245 19.25 33.21 14.37
CA THR A 245 20.58 32.72 14.03
C THR A 245 21.61 33.82 14.03
N ALA A 246 21.28 35.01 13.45
CA ALA A 246 22.15 36.16 13.45
C ALA A 246 22.38 36.70 14.88
N ALA A 247 21.35 36.73 15.72
CA ALA A 247 21.47 37.14 17.12
C ALA A 247 22.36 36.18 17.94
N MET A 248 22.15 34.85 17.74
CA MET A 248 22.99 33.85 18.42
C MET A 248 24.44 33.91 17.99
N LYS A 249 24.74 34.09 16.71
CA LYS A 249 26.10 34.25 16.21
C LYS A 249 26.81 35.45 16.89
N LYS A 250 26.11 36.58 17.07
CA LYS A 250 26.64 37.73 17.77
C LYS A 250 26.94 37.46 19.25
N LEU A 251 26.08 36.69 19.92
CA LEU A 251 26.24 36.36 21.35
C LEU A 251 27.34 35.32 21.60
N THR A 252 27.47 34.36 20.69
CA THR A 252 28.42 33.25 20.88
C THR A 252 29.77 33.47 20.21
N ALA A 253 29.94 34.57 19.45
CA ALA A 253 31.12 34.83 18.62
C ALA A 253 31.55 33.65 17.71
N LEU A 254 30.58 32.81 17.32
CA LEU A 254 30.77 31.68 16.40
C LEU A 254 30.31 32.10 15.02
N ASP A 255 31.22 32.02 14.05
CA ASP A 255 30.98 32.35 12.64
C ASP A 255 30.41 31.15 11.79
N ASN A 256 29.96 30.09 12.45
CA ASN A 256 29.44 28.88 11.76
C ASN A 256 27.94 28.77 11.89
#